data_26291ff6b9bf84a6d5d3a8c7ef050a6a
#
_entry.id   26291ff6b9bf84a6d5d3a8c7ef050a6a
#
_cell.length_a   1.000
_cell.length_b   1.000
_cell.length_c   1.000
_cell.angle_alpha   90.00
_cell.angle_beta   90.00
_cell.angle_gamma   90.00
#
_symmetry.space_group_name_H-M   'P 1'
#
loop_
_entity.id
_entity.type
_entity.pdbx_description
1 polymer ?
#
loop_
_entity_poly.entity_id
_entity_poly.type
_entity_poly.pdbx_seq_one_letter_code
_entity_poly.pdbx_strand_id
1 'polypeptide(L)'
;MSDKLTLLPSQSRAARALLEWSRGDLAKQSGVSLAALADFEAGKRQPYDRTLEDIRAALESAGVIFVESNGEGPGVRLRKTKAD
;
A
#
# COMPACT_ATOMS: atom_id res chain seq x y z
N MET A 1 1.93 -8.48 -20.26
CA MET A 1 1.81 -8.58 -19.71
C MET A 1 1.23 -8.21 -18.74
N SER A 2 1.41 -8.24 -17.98
CA SER A 2 0.68 -8.11 -17.08
C SER A 2 0.58 -6.95 -16.54
N ASP A 3 -0.29 -6.34 -16.50
CA ASP A 3 -0.52 -5.25 -15.88
C ASP A 3 -1.05 -5.47 -14.58
N LYS A 4 -0.83 -6.61 -13.99
CA LYS A 4 -1.37 -6.88 -12.77
C LYS A 4 -0.87 -6.02 -11.76
N LEU A 5 -1.68 -5.47 -10.96
CA LEU A 5 -1.31 -4.69 -9.83
C LEU A 5 -0.60 -5.56 -8.85
N THR A 6 0.54 -5.13 -8.40
CA THR A 6 1.31 -5.88 -7.44
C THR A 6 1.49 -5.03 -6.21
N LEU A 7 1.04 -5.49 -5.08
CA LEU A 7 1.23 -4.80 -3.83
C LEU A 7 1.55 -5.84 -2.78
N LEU A 8 2.73 -5.75 -2.21
CA LEU A 8 3.15 -6.72 -1.21
C LEU A 8 2.71 -6.26 0.18
N PRO A 9 2.45 -7.22 1.06
CA PRO A 9 2.12 -6.86 2.45
C PRO A 9 3.17 -5.94 3.07
N SER A 10 4.45 -6.20 2.80
CA SER A 10 5.52 -5.38 3.35
C SER A 10 5.49 -3.97 2.81
N GLN A 11 5.08 -3.79 1.57
CA GLN A 11 4.97 -2.45 1.02
C GLN A 11 3.85 -1.68 1.70
N SER A 12 2.75 -2.34 2.00
CA SER A 12 1.64 -1.69 2.69
C SER A 12 2.06 -1.24 4.09
N ARG A 13 2.75 -2.12 4.83
CA ARG A 13 3.22 -1.77 6.16
C ARG A 13 4.23 -0.64 6.12
N ALA A 14 5.17 -0.70 5.18
CA ALA A 14 6.20 0.33 5.05
C ALA A 14 5.58 1.67 4.64
N ALA A 15 4.61 1.64 3.74
CA ALA A 15 3.94 2.87 3.31
C ALA A 15 3.22 3.51 4.48
N ARG A 16 2.52 2.70 5.29
CA ARG A 16 1.85 3.25 6.46
C ARG A 16 2.86 3.87 7.42
N ALA A 17 4.00 3.22 7.59
CA ALA A 17 5.02 3.75 8.48
C ALA A 17 5.54 5.11 7.99
N LEU A 18 5.75 5.23 6.69
CA LEU A 18 6.19 6.49 6.12
C LEU A 18 5.15 7.60 6.34
N LEU A 19 3.88 7.25 6.30
CA LEU A 19 2.81 8.22 6.49
C LEU A 19 2.45 8.39 7.96
N GLU A 20 3.00 7.56 8.81
CA GLU A 20 2.66 7.52 10.23
C GLU A 20 1.19 7.19 10.40
N TRP A 21 0.70 6.32 9.58
CA TRP A 21 -0.69 5.86 9.63
C TRP A 21 -0.81 4.54 10.36
N SER A 22 -1.84 4.42 11.17
CA SER A 22 -2.18 3.14 11.74
C SER A 22 -2.88 2.32 10.65
N ARG A 23 -3.06 1.03 10.90
CA ARG A 23 -3.81 0.20 9.97
C ARG A 23 -5.25 0.70 9.90
N GLY A 24 -5.79 1.23 11.01
CA GLY A 24 -7.11 1.81 11.01
C GLY A 24 -7.22 3.03 10.11
N ASP A 25 -6.16 3.84 10.08
CA ASP A 25 -6.14 5.00 9.18
C ASP A 25 -6.24 4.55 7.73
N LEU A 26 -5.48 3.52 7.37
CA LEU A 26 -5.52 3.02 6.01
C LEU A 26 -6.88 2.40 5.68
N ALA A 27 -7.47 1.69 6.63
CA ALA A 27 -8.79 1.11 6.42
C ALA A 27 -9.79 2.21 6.09
N LYS A 28 -9.73 3.29 6.86
CA LYS A 28 -10.64 4.40 6.65
C LYS A 28 -10.43 5.06 5.29
N GLN A 29 -9.19 5.29 4.93
CA GLN A 29 -8.88 5.98 3.68
C GLN A 29 -9.15 5.11 2.45
N SER A 30 -8.99 3.81 2.57
CA SER A 30 -9.14 2.91 1.43
C SER A 30 -10.55 2.36 1.28
N GLY A 31 -11.33 2.41 2.36
CA GLY A 31 -12.64 1.78 2.35
C GLY A 31 -12.58 0.27 2.51
N VAL A 32 -11.40 -0.26 2.80
CA VAL A 32 -11.21 -1.70 3.01
C VAL A 32 -11.35 -1.98 4.50
N SER A 33 -12.02 -3.06 4.86
CA SER A 33 -12.24 -3.35 6.28
C SER A 33 -10.92 -3.59 7.01
N LEU A 34 -10.91 -3.26 8.28
CA LEU A 34 -9.71 -3.43 9.09
C LEU A 34 -9.29 -4.90 9.12
N ALA A 35 -10.26 -5.80 9.21
CA ALA A 35 -9.95 -7.22 9.26
C ALA A 35 -9.30 -7.71 7.97
N ALA A 36 -9.82 -7.28 6.83
CA ALA A 36 -9.25 -7.68 5.55
C ALA A 36 -7.84 -7.13 5.39
N LEU A 37 -7.65 -5.88 5.82
CA LEU A 37 -6.35 -5.26 5.72
C LEU A 37 -5.35 -5.96 6.64
N ALA A 38 -5.77 -6.31 7.85
CA ALA A 38 -4.89 -7.01 8.78
C ALA A 38 -4.47 -8.37 8.22
N ASP A 39 -5.41 -9.11 7.63
CA ASP A 39 -5.08 -10.40 7.06
C ASP A 39 -4.11 -10.27 5.88
N PHE A 40 -4.33 -9.27 5.05
CA PHE A 40 -3.43 -9.03 3.93
C PHE A 40 -2.03 -8.71 4.43
N GLU A 41 -1.92 -7.77 5.36
CA GLU A 41 -0.61 -7.33 5.83
C GLU A 41 0.12 -8.40 6.61
N ALA A 42 -0.62 -9.36 7.16
CA ALA A 42 0.00 -10.48 7.86
C ALA A 42 0.34 -11.63 6.91
N GLY A 43 0.01 -11.48 5.65
CA GLY A 43 0.28 -12.53 4.67
C GLY A 43 -0.68 -13.69 4.74
N LYS A 44 -1.81 -13.55 5.44
CA LYS A 44 -2.74 -14.63 5.61
C LYS A 44 -3.71 -14.81 4.46
N ARG A 45 -3.96 -13.77 3.73
CA ARG A 45 -4.94 -13.83 2.66
C ARG A 45 -4.52 -12.94 1.51
N GLN A 46 -4.72 -13.45 0.29
CA GLN A 46 -4.46 -12.65 -0.90
C GLN A 46 -5.77 -11.99 -1.30
N PRO A 47 -5.89 -10.67 -1.22
CA PRO A 47 -7.14 -10.00 -1.55
C PRO A 47 -7.42 -10.05 -3.05
N TYR A 48 -8.65 -9.76 -3.41
CA TYR A 48 -9.01 -9.60 -4.81
C TYR A 48 -8.30 -8.36 -5.36
N ASP A 49 -8.12 -8.33 -6.66
CA ASP A 49 -7.46 -7.22 -7.32
C ASP A 49 -8.08 -5.87 -6.98
N ARG A 50 -9.41 -5.80 -6.92
CA ARG A 50 -10.09 -4.59 -6.59
C ARG A 50 -9.69 -4.06 -5.21
N THR A 51 -9.56 -4.97 -4.26
CA THR A 51 -9.16 -4.59 -2.92
C THR A 51 -7.74 -4.07 -2.90
N LEU A 52 -6.85 -4.73 -3.64
CA LEU A 52 -5.46 -4.27 -3.74
C LEU A 52 -5.40 -2.89 -4.38
N GLU A 53 -6.21 -2.66 -5.39
CA GLU A 53 -6.26 -1.35 -6.04
C GLU A 53 -6.71 -0.27 -5.07
N ASP A 54 -7.71 -0.58 -4.25
CA ASP A 54 -8.22 0.40 -3.29
C ASP A 54 -7.17 0.75 -2.25
N ILE A 55 -6.43 -0.25 -1.78
CA ILE A 55 -5.37 -0.03 -0.81
C ILE A 55 -4.28 0.83 -1.44
N ARG A 56 -3.85 0.45 -2.64
CA ARG A 56 -2.78 1.17 -3.32
C ARG A 56 -3.19 2.61 -3.62
N ALA A 57 -4.41 2.80 -4.09
CA ALA A 57 -4.89 4.14 -4.43
C ALA A 57 -4.91 5.06 -3.21
N ALA A 58 -5.31 4.53 -2.05
CA ALA A 58 -5.33 5.33 -0.84
C ALA A 58 -3.93 5.78 -0.45
N LEU A 59 -2.96 4.87 -0.56
CA LEU A 59 -1.59 5.20 -0.22
C LEU A 59 -0.98 6.17 -1.22
N GLU A 60 -1.26 5.97 -2.50
CA GLU A 60 -0.73 6.87 -3.52
C GLU A 60 -1.34 8.27 -3.38
N SER A 61 -2.62 8.35 -3.06
CA SER A 61 -3.25 9.64 -2.84
C SER A 61 -2.63 10.38 -1.68
N ALA A 62 -2.11 9.65 -0.71
CA ALA A 62 -1.48 10.25 0.45
C ALA A 62 -0.02 10.60 0.21
N GLY A 63 0.51 10.28 -0.96
CA GLY A 63 1.87 10.67 -1.31
C GLY A 63 2.88 9.55 -1.43
N VAL A 64 2.45 8.29 -1.31
CA VAL A 64 3.38 7.18 -1.41
C VAL A 64 3.67 6.87 -2.87
N ILE A 65 4.93 6.65 -3.19
CA ILE A 65 5.36 6.20 -4.51
C ILE A 65 5.84 4.77 -4.34
N PHE A 66 5.27 3.86 -5.13
CA PHE A 66 5.68 2.46 -5.08
C PHE A 66 6.82 2.25 -6.07
N VAL A 67 7.89 1.63 -5.56
CA VAL A 67 9.06 1.38 -6.38
C VAL A 67 9.01 -0.06 -6.84
N GLU A 68 9.00 -0.25 -8.15
CA GLU A 68 8.91 -1.59 -8.72
C GLU A 68 10.19 -2.36 -8.52
N SER A 69 10.04 -3.66 -8.53
CA SER A 69 11.20 -4.52 -8.49
C SER A 69 11.94 -4.30 -9.80
N ASN A 70 13.22 -3.98 -9.72
CA ASN A 70 13.95 -3.64 -10.92
C ASN A 70 15.41 -3.95 -10.70
N GLY A 71 15.75 -5.19 -10.59
CA GLY A 71 17.10 -5.60 -10.27
C GLY A 71 17.28 -5.73 -8.78
N GLU A 72 16.57 -4.90 -8.02
CA GLU A 72 16.54 -5.00 -6.58
C GLU A 72 15.09 -5.19 -6.20
N GLY A 73 14.80 -5.49 -4.97
CA GLY A 73 13.44 -5.72 -4.53
C GLY A 73 12.58 -4.47 -4.60
N PRO A 74 11.26 -4.65 -4.51
CA PRO A 74 10.36 -3.51 -4.55
C PRO A 74 10.40 -2.71 -3.25
N GLY A 75 9.98 -1.47 -3.29
CA GLY A 75 9.98 -0.62 -2.11
C GLY A 75 8.92 0.46 -2.18
N VAL A 76 9.04 1.43 -1.29
CA VAL A 76 8.15 2.58 -1.26
C VAL A 76 8.93 3.80 -0.83
N ARG A 77 8.45 4.97 -1.20
CA ARG A 77 9.00 6.22 -0.69
C ARG A 77 7.92 7.28 -0.76
N LEU A 78 8.11 8.37 -0.06
CA LEU A 78 7.16 9.46 -0.08
C LEU A 78 7.52 10.45 -1.16
N ARG A 79 6.50 10.99 -1.78
CA ARG A 79 6.66 12.02 -2.78
C ARG A 79 7.21 13.27 -2.09
N LYS A 80 8.11 13.96 -2.73
CA LYS A 80 8.64 15.17 -2.19
C LYS A 80 7.55 16.23 -2.20
N THR A 81 7.42 16.98 -1.12
CA THR A 81 6.39 17.99 -1.07
C THR A 81 6.93 19.26 -1.73
N LYS A 82 6.01 20.12 -2.12
CA LYS A 82 6.40 21.35 -2.73
C LYS A 82 7.11 22.26 -1.81
N ALA A 83 6.81 22.21 -0.56
CA ALA A 83 7.43 23.08 0.40
C ALA A 83 8.86 22.68 0.68
N ASP A 84 9.22 21.52 0.35
CA ASP A 84 10.60 21.07 0.55
C ASP A 84 11.51 21.59 -0.56
#